data_46463732a2d20860ae79d6937214613c
#
_entry.id   46463732a2d20860ae79d6937214613c
#
_cell.length_a   1.000
_cell.length_b   1.000
_cell.length_c   1.000
_cell.angle_alpha   90.00
_cell.angle_beta   90.00
_cell.angle_gamma   90.00
#
_symmetry.space_group_name_H-M   'P 1'
#
loop_
_entity.id
_entity.type
_entity.pdbx_description
1 polymer ?
#
loop_
_entity_poly.entity_id
_entity_poly.type
_entity_poly.pdbx_seq_one_letter_code
_entity_poly.pdbx_strand_id
1 'polypeptide(L)'
;MTHSPLPVLTTGRLVMTPVALTDFDDLKRVWADPVFVAAITGRPLSEEEVWFRLLRDIGHWSALGHGNWSLRTADGGAYVGSVGVLDYRRDLTPPFTAPDLGWGVATPFQGQGLAAEGLRAALDWVDGTLGAPRTVCMISPDNHPSIRLAEKVGYRTYGDGTYKDHTVRLFARPRA
;
A
#
# COMPACT_ATOMS: atom_id res chain seq x y z
N MET A 1 9.82 -26.64 7.73
CA MET A 1 9.69 -25.64 6.63
C MET A 1 10.50 -24.43 7.03
N THR A 2 11.65 -24.21 6.41
CA THR A 2 12.47 -23.01 6.64
C THR A 2 11.78 -21.83 5.98
N HIS A 3 11.06 -21.03 6.76
CA HIS A 3 10.56 -19.74 6.27
C HIS A 3 11.78 -18.86 5.98
N SER A 4 11.98 -18.49 4.72
CA SER A 4 12.89 -17.42 4.39
C SER A 4 12.49 -16.18 5.19
N PRO A 5 13.45 -15.40 5.71
CA PRO A 5 13.12 -14.17 6.42
C PRO A 5 12.30 -13.24 5.51
N LEU A 6 11.26 -12.64 6.08
CA LEU A 6 10.43 -11.68 5.35
C LEU A 6 11.29 -10.47 4.91
N PRO A 7 11.07 -9.91 3.72
CA PRO A 7 11.94 -8.89 3.15
C PRO A 7 11.82 -7.55 3.89
N VAL A 8 12.93 -7.06 4.40
CA VAL A 8 13.10 -5.69 4.90
C VAL A 8 13.74 -4.86 3.81
N LEU A 9 13.13 -3.72 3.47
CA LEU A 9 13.65 -2.80 2.47
C LEU A 9 14.14 -1.53 3.16
N THR A 10 15.26 -0.99 2.71
CA THR A 10 15.81 0.27 3.21
C THR A 10 16.05 1.24 2.06
N THR A 11 15.79 2.51 2.33
CA THR A 11 16.05 3.62 1.42
C THR A 11 16.88 4.69 2.12
N GLY A 12 17.09 5.82 1.49
CA GLY A 12 17.82 6.94 2.13
C GLY A 12 17.14 7.48 3.39
N ARG A 13 15.80 7.40 3.47
CA ARG A 13 15.03 8.00 4.58
C ARG A 13 14.07 7.01 5.28
N LEU A 14 13.89 5.80 4.75
CA LEU A 14 12.90 4.84 5.24
C LEU A 14 13.51 3.48 5.55
N VAL A 15 12.97 2.85 6.58
CA VAL A 15 13.05 1.41 6.83
C VAL A 15 11.64 0.86 6.66
N MET A 16 11.50 -0.16 5.81
CA MET A 16 10.23 -0.79 5.46
C MET A 16 10.26 -2.24 5.94
N THR A 17 9.50 -2.54 6.96
CA THR A 17 9.39 -3.90 7.53
C THR A 17 8.03 -4.49 7.19
N PRO A 18 7.91 -5.79 6.91
CA PRO A 18 6.61 -6.44 6.83
C PRO A 18 5.77 -6.10 8.06
N VAL A 19 4.49 -5.77 7.85
CA VAL A 19 3.58 -5.39 8.92
C VAL A 19 3.53 -6.48 10.01
N ALA A 20 3.57 -6.08 11.28
CA ALA A 20 3.63 -6.96 12.43
C ALA A 20 2.66 -6.49 13.55
N LEU A 21 2.42 -7.35 14.55
CA LEU A 21 1.55 -7.01 15.68
C LEU A 21 1.99 -5.75 16.42
N THR A 22 3.28 -5.48 16.44
CA THR A 22 3.88 -4.28 17.05
C THR A 22 3.47 -2.97 16.38
N ASP A 23 2.90 -3.02 15.17
CA ASP A 23 2.44 -1.85 14.44
C ASP A 23 1.00 -1.42 14.82
N PHE A 24 0.33 -2.19 15.67
CA PHE A 24 -1.10 -2.00 15.95
C PHE A 24 -1.47 -0.60 16.42
N ASP A 25 -0.73 -0.06 17.40
CA ASP A 25 -1.02 1.27 17.94
C ASP A 25 -0.77 2.39 16.92
N ASP A 26 0.23 2.24 16.08
CA ASP A 26 0.50 3.16 14.99
C ASP A 26 -0.63 3.11 13.93
N LEU A 27 -1.04 1.91 13.54
CA LEU A 27 -2.15 1.71 12.61
C LEU A 27 -3.45 2.29 13.17
N LYS A 28 -3.75 2.03 14.44
CA LYS A 28 -4.94 2.57 15.10
C LYS A 28 -4.97 4.10 15.05
N ARG A 29 -3.84 4.75 15.35
CA ARG A 29 -3.73 6.20 15.27
C ARG A 29 -3.95 6.74 13.86
N VAL A 30 -3.33 6.12 12.86
CA VAL A 30 -3.42 6.56 11.47
C VAL A 30 -4.81 6.34 10.88
N TRP A 31 -5.44 5.19 11.15
CA TRP A 31 -6.79 4.88 10.65
C TRP A 31 -7.91 5.60 11.42
N ALA A 32 -7.61 6.22 12.55
CA ALA A 32 -8.50 7.13 13.26
C ALA A 32 -8.43 8.58 12.74
N ASP A 33 -7.42 8.93 11.95
CA ASP A 33 -7.24 10.28 11.42
C ASP A 33 -8.21 10.55 10.25
N PRO A 34 -9.18 11.48 10.40
CA PRO A 34 -10.16 11.76 9.37
C PRO A 34 -9.54 12.30 8.07
N VAL A 35 -8.39 12.98 8.15
CA VAL A 35 -7.69 13.49 6.95
C VAL A 35 -7.08 12.32 6.17
N PHE A 36 -6.46 11.39 6.86
CA PHE A 36 -5.87 10.21 6.22
C PHE A 36 -6.92 9.34 5.53
N VAL A 37 -8.04 9.08 6.21
CA VAL A 37 -9.05 8.14 5.70
C VAL A 37 -10.00 8.73 4.66
N ALA A 38 -10.04 10.05 4.50
CA ALA A 38 -11.03 10.74 3.65
C ALA A 38 -11.11 10.17 2.23
N ALA A 39 -9.96 9.89 1.61
CA ALA A 39 -9.88 9.36 0.24
C ALA A 39 -9.78 7.83 0.16
N ILE A 40 -9.84 7.12 1.30
CA ILE A 40 -9.62 5.66 1.37
C ILE A 40 -10.90 4.95 1.79
N THR A 41 -11.40 5.26 2.98
CA THR A 41 -12.60 4.64 3.55
C THR A 41 -13.75 5.63 3.74
N GLY A 42 -13.48 6.93 3.61
CA GLY A 42 -14.44 8.01 3.83
C GLY A 42 -14.80 8.26 5.30
N ARG A 43 -14.31 7.41 6.22
CA ARG A 43 -14.52 7.54 7.66
C ARG A 43 -13.37 6.89 8.45
N PRO A 44 -13.15 7.33 9.69
CA PRO A 44 -12.28 6.63 10.63
C PRO A 44 -12.72 5.18 10.84
N LEU A 45 -11.75 4.30 11.07
CA LEU A 45 -11.99 2.90 11.41
C LEU A 45 -12.03 2.71 12.92
N SER A 46 -12.85 1.76 13.38
CA SER A 46 -12.84 1.29 14.77
C SER A 46 -11.56 0.49 15.06
N GLU A 47 -11.26 0.32 16.35
CA GLU A 47 -10.13 -0.50 16.79
C GLU A 47 -10.25 -1.95 16.28
N GLU A 48 -11.45 -2.53 16.30
CA GLU A 48 -11.73 -3.87 15.78
C GLU A 48 -11.46 -3.96 14.26
N GLU A 49 -11.90 -2.96 13.48
CA GLU A 49 -11.64 -2.92 12.04
C GLU A 49 -10.15 -2.82 11.72
N VAL A 50 -9.41 -2.04 12.51
CA VAL A 50 -7.94 -1.95 12.38
C VAL A 50 -7.27 -3.27 12.77
N TRP A 51 -7.76 -3.94 13.82
CA TRP A 51 -7.26 -5.24 14.23
C TRP A 51 -7.44 -6.31 13.14
N PHE A 52 -8.64 -6.42 12.56
CA PHE A 52 -8.87 -7.35 11.45
C PHE A 52 -8.03 -7.02 10.22
N ARG A 53 -7.82 -5.74 9.92
CA ARG A 53 -6.94 -5.30 8.85
C ARG A 53 -5.50 -5.74 9.10
N LEU A 54 -4.98 -5.55 10.30
CA LEU A 54 -3.65 -5.97 10.71
C LEU A 54 -3.45 -7.48 10.56
N LEU A 55 -4.38 -8.28 11.10
CA LEU A 55 -4.33 -9.74 10.99
C LEU A 55 -4.38 -10.22 9.53
N ARG A 56 -5.25 -9.61 8.70
CA ARG A 56 -5.29 -9.88 7.27
C ARG A 56 -3.94 -9.61 6.62
N ASP A 57 -3.32 -8.48 6.92
CA ASP A 57 -2.07 -8.05 6.30
C ASP A 57 -0.88 -8.92 6.75
N ILE A 58 -0.84 -9.36 8.01
CA ILE A 58 0.11 -10.36 8.49
C ILE A 58 -0.12 -11.71 7.79
N GLY A 59 -1.38 -12.17 7.72
CA GLY A 59 -1.75 -13.40 7.04
C GLY A 59 -1.39 -13.40 5.55
N HIS A 60 -1.48 -12.25 4.90
CA HIS A 60 -1.12 -12.07 3.50
C HIS A 60 0.37 -12.39 3.24
N TRP A 61 1.27 -11.89 4.08
CA TRP A 61 2.69 -12.22 4.04
C TRP A 61 2.94 -13.72 4.21
N SER A 62 2.26 -14.33 5.19
CA SER A 62 2.41 -15.76 5.48
C SER A 62 1.88 -16.65 4.36
N ALA A 63 0.77 -16.27 3.74
CA ALA A 63 0.08 -17.08 2.73
C ALA A 63 0.65 -16.91 1.31
N LEU A 64 1.09 -15.70 0.96
CA LEU A 64 1.41 -15.33 -0.44
C LEU A 64 2.87 -14.90 -0.62
N GLY A 65 3.64 -14.70 0.47
CA GLY A 65 5.04 -14.28 0.41
C GLY A 65 5.25 -12.82 0.00
N HIS A 66 4.18 -12.03 -0.04
CA HIS A 66 4.20 -10.58 -0.27
C HIS A 66 3.06 -9.91 0.50
N GLY A 67 3.08 -8.59 0.68
CA GLY A 67 2.05 -7.90 1.47
C GLY A 67 2.38 -6.45 1.74
N ASN A 68 1.82 -5.91 2.81
CA ASN A 68 2.08 -4.56 3.27
C ASN A 68 3.38 -4.48 4.07
N TRP A 69 4.19 -3.46 3.78
CA TRP A 69 5.27 -2.99 4.65
C TRP A 69 4.78 -1.80 5.47
N SER A 70 5.16 -1.80 6.75
CA SER A 70 5.14 -0.61 7.60
C SER A 70 6.38 0.24 7.30
N LEU A 71 6.17 1.51 7.00
CA LEU A 71 7.24 2.47 6.71
C LEU A 71 7.56 3.26 7.97
N ARG A 72 8.84 3.31 8.32
CA ARG A 72 9.36 4.11 9.43
C ARG A 72 10.52 4.99 8.97
N THR A 73 10.69 6.15 9.60
CA THR A 73 11.85 7.00 9.32
C THR A 73 13.14 6.30 9.77
N ALA A 74 14.19 6.43 8.97
CA ALA A 74 15.49 5.79 9.25
C ALA A 74 16.20 6.39 10.46
N ASP A 75 15.96 7.67 10.76
CA ASP A 75 16.62 8.44 11.82
C ASP A 75 15.98 8.30 13.20
N GLY A 76 14.68 8.03 13.28
CA GLY A 76 13.98 8.02 14.58
C GLY A 76 12.93 6.93 14.71
N GLY A 77 12.70 6.12 13.67
CA GLY A 77 11.73 5.03 13.71
C GLY A 77 10.26 5.48 13.76
N ALA A 78 9.97 6.76 13.50
CA ALA A 78 8.61 7.26 13.47
C ALA A 78 7.79 6.58 12.36
N TYR A 79 6.57 6.16 12.67
CA TYR A 79 5.69 5.50 11.72
C TYR A 79 5.19 6.50 10.66
N VAL A 80 5.56 6.25 9.41
CA VAL A 80 5.25 7.10 8.25
C VAL A 80 3.98 6.67 7.52
N GLY A 81 3.70 5.37 7.49
CA GLY A 81 2.58 4.83 6.72
C GLY A 81 2.84 3.42 6.24
N SER A 82 2.21 3.04 5.13
CA SER A 82 2.39 1.72 4.53
C SER A 82 2.42 1.77 3.00
N VAL A 83 3.12 0.79 2.42
CA VAL A 83 3.08 0.45 1.00
C VAL A 83 2.93 -1.06 0.90
N GLY A 84 2.09 -1.56 0.00
CA GLY A 84 1.85 -2.98 -0.11
C GLY A 84 1.69 -3.48 -1.53
N VAL A 85 2.07 -4.74 -1.74
CA VAL A 85 1.79 -5.54 -2.93
C VAL A 85 0.77 -6.58 -2.54
N LEU A 86 -0.42 -6.50 -3.12
CA LEU A 86 -1.61 -7.12 -2.58
C LEU A 86 -2.29 -8.04 -3.60
N ASP A 87 -2.95 -9.08 -3.12
CA ASP A 87 -3.91 -9.89 -3.85
C ASP A 87 -5.11 -10.19 -2.92
N TYR A 88 -5.96 -9.18 -2.72
CA TYR A 88 -7.10 -9.27 -1.80
C TYR A 88 -8.35 -9.88 -2.43
N ARG A 89 -8.31 -10.33 -3.68
CA ARG A 89 -9.49 -10.85 -4.38
C ARG A 89 -10.67 -9.88 -4.28
N ARG A 90 -10.41 -8.62 -4.63
CA ARG A 90 -11.39 -7.52 -4.48
C ARG A 90 -12.62 -7.76 -5.33
N ASP A 91 -13.80 -7.37 -4.81
CA ASP A 91 -15.05 -7.24 -5.59
C ASP A 91 -14.95 -6.00 -6.48
N LEU A 92 -14.05 -6.04 -7.44
CA LEU A 92 -13.80 -5.00 -8.42
C LEU A 92 -14.30 -5.45 -9.79
N THR A 93 -14.99 -4.57 -10.50
CA THR A 93 -15.42 -4.80 -11.87
C THR A 93 -14.82 -3.73 -12.80
N PRO A 94 -14.04 -4.09 -13.84
CA PRO A 94 -13.50 -5.43 -14.10
C PRO A 94 -12.46 -5.87 -13.05
N PRO A 95 -12.30 -7.18 -12.79
CA PRO A 95 -11.38 -7.68 -11.77
C PRO A 95 -9.91 -7.44 -12.16
N PHE A 96 -9.05 -7.28 -11.16
CA PHE A 96 -7.62 -7.26 -11.38
C PHE A 96 -7.08 -8.63 -11.81
N THR A 97 -6.13 -8.62 -12.72
CA THR A 97 -5.43 -9.82 -13.24
C THR A 97 -3.92 -9.76 -12.98
N ALA A 98 -3.49 -8.88 -12.08
CA ALA A 98 -2.10 -8.67 -11.68
C ALA A 98 -2.05 -8.21 -10.22
N PRO A 99 -0.91 -8.31 -9.53
CA PRO A 99 -0.76 -7.81 -8.18
C PRO A 99 -1.13 -6.32 -8.07
N ASP A 100 -1.89 -5.99 -7.03
CA ASP A 100 -2.41 -4.66 -6.74
C ASP A 100 -1.43 -3.92 -5.81
N LEU A 101 -1.00 -2.72 -6.16
CA LEU A 101 -0.24 -1.87 -5.25
C LEU A 101 -1.14 -0.88 -4.52
N GLY A 102 -0.93 -0.80 -3.21
CA GLY A 102 -1.59 0.16 -2.33
C GLY A 102 -0.59 0.95 -1.50
N TRP A 103 -0.93 2.17 -1.15
CA TRP A 103 -0.12 3.03 -0.29
C TRP A 103 -0.96 3.99 0.53
N GLY A 104 -0.40 4.42 1.65
CA GLY A 104 -0.95 5.47 2.49
C GLY A 104 0.13 6.05 3.37
N VAL A 105 0.18 7.39 3.44
CA VAL A 105 1.14 8.12 4.29
C VAL A 105 0.38 8.94 5.32
N ALA A 106 0.75 8.76 6.58
CA ALA A 106 0.18 9.48 7.72
C ALA A 106 0.31 11.00 7.51
N THR A 107 -0.73 11.73 7.89
CA THR A 107 -0.88 13.16 7.61
C THR A 107 0.35 14.01 7.91
N PRO A 108 1.10 13.83 9.03
CA PRO A 108 2.30 14.63 9.32
C PRO A 108 3.46 14.42 8.33
N PHE A 109 3.44 13.33 7.56
CA PHE A 109 4.50 12.95 6.62
C PHE A 109 4.14 13.17 5.16
N GLN A 110 2.94 13.66 4.88
CA GLN A 110 2.50 13.95 3.51
C GLN A 110 3.29 15.12 2.90
N GLY A 111 3.37 15.15 1.56
CA GLY A 111 4.06 16.23 0.84
C GLY A 111 5.59 16.18 0.87
N GLN A 112 6.20 15.23 1.56
CA GLN A 112 7.66 15.13 1.74
C GLN A 112 8.35 14.15 0.77
N GLY A 113 7.59 13.56 -0.16
CA GLY A 113 8.11 12.59 -1.13
C GLY A 113 8.35 11.18 -0.59
N LEU A 114 8.03 10.91 0.68
CA LEU A 114 8.24 9.61 1.32
C LEU A 114 7.39 8.49 0.70
N ALA A 115 6.16 8.79 0.28
CA ALA A 115 5.33 7.82 -0.44
C ALA A 115 5.99 7.36 -1.76
N ALA A 116 6.55 8.31 -2.53
CA ALA A 116 7.23 7.98 -3.78
C ALA A 116 8.50 7.17 -3.56
N GLU A 117 9.23 7.45 -2.49
CA GLU A 117 10.44 6.71 -2.11
C GLU A 117 10.12 5.27 -1.72
N GLY A 118 9.17 5.06 -0.82
CA GLY A 118 8.74 3.74 -0.41
C GLY A 118 8.11 2.93 -1.55
N LEU A 119 7.31 3.60 -2.40
CA LEU A 119 6.67 2.94 -3.52
C LEU A 119 7.67 2.47 -4.58
N ARG A 120 8.74 3.25 -4.86
CA ARG A 120 9.83 2.82 -5.74
C ARG A 120 10.56 1.60 -5.19
N ALA A 121 10.92 1.61 -3.90
CA ALA A 121 11.58 0.46 -3.27
C ALA A 121 10.71 -0.81 -3.34
N ALA A 122 9.40 -0.68 -3.11
CA ALA A 122 8.48 -1.80 -3.26
C ALA A 122 8.39 -2.29 -4.71
N LEU A 123 8.35 -1.39 -5.69
CA LEU A 123 8.32 -1.73 -7.12
C LEU A 123 9.61 -2.41 -7.58
N ASP A 124 10.78 -1.94 -7.13
CA ASP A 124 12.07 -2.59 -7.43
C ASP A 124 12.10 -4.02 -6.88
N TRP A 125 11.57 -4.23 -5.67
CA TRP A 125 11.42 -5.56 -5.10
C TRP A 125 10.45 -6.44 -5.90
N VAL A 126 9.31 -5.90 -6.33
CA VAL A 126 8.32 -6.62 -7.17
C VAL A 126 8.95 -7.03 -8.49
N ASP A 127 9.63 -6.12 -9.16
CA ASP A 127 10.26 -6.36 -10.45
C ASP A 127 11.38 -7.43 -10.34
N GLY A 128 12.19 -7.38 -9.28
CA GLY A 128 13.31 -8.29 -9.06
C GLY A 128 12.93 -9.64 -8.45
N THR A 129 11.95 -9.69 -7.56
CA THR A 129 11.64 -10.86 -6.73
C THR A 129 10.36 -11.55 -7.14
N LEU A 130 9.26 -10.82 -7.27
CA LEU A 130 7.96 -11.39 -7.62
C LEU A 130 7.86 -11.72 -9.10
N GLY A 131 8.58 -10.98 -9.95
CA GLY A 131 8.66 -11.24 -11.39
C GLY A 131 7.34 -11.05 -12.13
N ALA A 132 6.37 -10.35 -11.55
CA ALA A 132 5.10 -10.09 -12.18
C ALA A 132 5.29 -9.23 -13.44
N PRO A 133 4.67 -9.58 -14.60
CA PRO A 133 4.86 -8.84 -15.85
C PRO A 133 4.30 -7.42 -15.80
N ARG A 134 3.39 -7.16 -14.88
CA ARG A 134 2.82 -5.84 -14.58
C ARG A 134 2.28 -5.80 -13.16
N THR A 135 2.08 -4.59 -12.65
CA THR A 135 1.32 -4.30 -11.45
C THR A 135 0.17 -3.37 -11.77
N VAL A 136 -0.87 -3.36 -10.92
CA VAL A 136 -2.06 -2.52 -11.08
C VAL A 136 -2.33 -1.75 -9.81
N CYS A 137 -3.15 -0.71 -9.89
CA CYS A 137 -3.78 -0.09 -8.73
C CYS A 137 -5.11 0.57 -9.12
N MET A 138 -5.94 0.83 -8.13
CA MET A 138 -7.17 1.61 -8.28
C MET A 138 -7.11 2.84 -7.39
N ILE A 139 -7.59 3.96 -7.90
CA ILE A 139 -7.57 5.25 -7.19
C ILE A 139 -8.91 5.94 -7.41
N SER A 140 -9.48 6.51 -6.34
CA SER A 140 -10.65 7.38 -6.49
C SER A 140 -10.35 8.53 -7.48
N PRO A 141 -11.26 8.86 -8.41
CA PRO A 141 -11.04 9.94 -9.38
C PRO A 141 -10.69 11.29 -8.74
N ASP A 142 -11.17 11.54 -7.53
CA ASP A 142 -10.95 12.79 -6.79
C ASP A 142 -9.64 12.77 -5.96
N ASN A 143 -8.97 11.64 -5.86
CA ASN A 143 -7.69 11.52 -5.13
C ASN A 143 -6.51 11.93 -6.02
N HIS A 144 -6.48 13.21 -6.39
CA HIS A 144 -5.44 13.77 -7.26
C HIS A 144 -4.00 13.57 -6.76
N PRO A 145 -3.69 13.66 -5.44
CA PRO A 145 -2.35 13.37 -4.96
C PRO A 145 -1.88 11.94 -5.27
N SER A 146 -2.73 10.94 -5.06
CA SER A 146 -2.42 9.54 -5.38
C SER A 146 -2.31 9.29 -6.88
N ILE A 147 -3.12 9.94 -7.70
CA ILE A 147 -3.03 9.87 -9.17
C ILE A 147 -1.67 10.39 -9.64
N ARG A 148 -1.27 11.60 -9.20
CA ARG A 148 0.05 12.15 -9.55
C ARG A 148 1.20 11.26 -9.07
N LEU A 149 1.07 10.66 -7.90
CA LEU A 149 2.08 9.72 -7.39
C LEU A 149 2.17 8.47 -8.26
N ALA A 150 1.04 7.85 -8.61
CA ALA A 150 1.00 6.69 -9.50
C ALA A 150 1.69 6.99 -10.84
N GLU A 151 1.33 8.10 -11.48
CA GLU A 151 1.94 8.54 -12.74
C GLU A 151 3.45 8.77 -12.62
N LYS A 152 3.89 9.38 -11.51
CA LYS A 152 5.31 9.64 -11.22
C LYS A 152 6.16 8.36 -11.10
N VAL A 153 5.56 7.25 -10.68
CA VAL A 153 6.26 5.96 -10.56
C VAL A 153 5.96 5.00 -11.73
N GLY A 154 5.40 5.52 -12.82
CA GLY A 154 5.29 4.82 -14.10
C GLY A 154 3.94 4.19 -14.40
N TYR A 155 2.93 4.35 -13.53
CA TYR A 155 1.58 3.88 -13.82
C TYR A 155 0.90 4.75 -14.89
N ARG A 156 0.05 4.12 -15.68
CA ARG A 156 -0.83 4.79 -16.65
C ARG A 156 -2.24 4.27 -16.49
N THR A 157 -3.22 5.16 -16.62
CA THR A 157 -4.64 4.75 -16.61
C THR A 157 -4.94 3.88 -17.83
N TYR A 158 -5.78 2.86 -17.62
CA TYR A 158 -6.28 2.01 -18.71
C TYR A 158 -7.80 1.90 -18.72
N GLY A 159 -8.50 2.60 -17.83
CA GLY A 159 -9.96 2.65 -17.76
C GLY A 159 -10.47 2.99 -16.37
N ASP A 160 -11.77 2.86 -16.22
CA ASP A 160 -12.46 3.00 -14.94
C ASP A 160 -13.09 1.66 -14.53
N GLY A 161 -13.41 1.52 -13.27
CA GLY A 161 -14.05 0.35 -12.69
C GLY A 161 -14.99 0.73 -11.56
N THR A 162 -15.67 -0.29 -11.02
CA THR A 162 -16.55 -0.14 -9.85
C THR A 162 -16.04 -0.98 -8.70
N TYR A 163 -15.84 -0.37 -7.55
CA TYR A 163 -15.44 -1.03 -6.32
C TYR A 163 -16.31 -0.54 -5.16
N LYS A 164 -17.05 -1.46 -4.51
CA LYS A 164 -17.98 -1.14 -3.41
C LYS A 164 -18.92 0.02 -3.78
N ASP A 165 -19.57 -0.09 -4.94
CA ASP A 165 -20.52 0.88 -5.50
C ASP A 165 -19.93 2.28 -5.82
N HIS A 166 -18.61 2.42 -5.78
CA HIS A 166 -17.92 3.65 -6.15
C HIS A 166 -17.12 3.48 -7.44
N THR A 167 -17.13 4.53 -8.28
CA THR A 167 -16.25 4.59 -9.44
C THR A 167 -14.80 4.75 -8.99
N VAL A 168 -13.91 3.94 -9.58
CA VAL A 168 -12.46 4.03 -9.38
C VAL A 168 -11.77 4.08 -10.73
N ARG A 169 -10.66 4.81 -10.81
CA ARG A 169 -9.78 4.82 -11.97
C ARG A 169 -8.74 3.71 -11.83
N LEU A 170 -8.55 2.97 -12.92
CA LEU A 170 -7.66 1.80 -12.98
C LEU A 170 -6.35 2.19 -13.65
N PHE A 171 -5.25 1.80 -13.04
CA PHE A 171 -3.90 2.07 -13.50
C PHE A 171 -3.12 0.76 -13.62
N ALA A 172 -2.21 0.72 -14.60
CA ALA A 172 -1.25 -0.37 -14.75
C ALA A 172 0.15 0.19 -14.99
N ARG A 173 1.16 -0.55 -14.52
CA ARG A 173 2.57 -0.33 -14.77
C ARG A 173 3.17 -1.63 -15.26
N PRO A 174 3.79 -1.68 -16.46
CA PRO A 174 4.56 -2.84 -16.88
C PRO A 174 5.80 -2.98 -15.97
N ARG A 175 6.33 -4.19 -15.87
CA ARG A 175 7.62 -4.45 -15.24
C ARG A 175 8.71 -3.65 -15.96
N ALA A 176 9.64 -3.05 -15.19
CA ALA A 176 10.79 -2.33 -15.72
C ALA A 176 11.88 -3.29 -16.27
#